data_3d765de60b026fcb5235fa81e28f0178
#
_entry.id   3d765de60b026fcb5235fa81e28f0178
#
_cell.length_a   1.000
_cell.length_b   1.000
_cell.length_c   1.000
_cell.angle_alpha   90.00
_cell.angle_beta   90.00
_cell.angle_gamma   90.00
#
_symmetry.space_group_name_H-M   'P 1'
#
loop_
_entity.id
_entity.type
_entity.pdbx_description
1 polymer ?
#
loop_
_entity_poly.entity_id
_entity_poly.type
_entity_poly.pdbx_seq_one_letter_code
_entity_poly.pdbx_strand_id
1 'polypeptide(L)'
;AFEEKFPLKELNNPEHDSYAISEKSHGREEIRLHIVCDVPDELIDFTFEWKGLKKLCVAVSFRSIIAEQQNSRTAEQQNSRTAEQQNKRKSQKMTVRYYISSADLTAEKFATAIRNHWHVENKLHWRLDVVMNEDDCKIRRGNAAELFSGIRHIAINILTNDKVFKAGLRRKMRKAAMDRNYLASVLAGSGLS
;
A
#
# COMPACT_ATOMS: atom_id res chain seq x y z
N ALA A 1 23.37 -7.95 12.15
CA ALA A 1 23.51 -8.33 10.71
C ALA A 1 22.98 -7.23 9.77
N PHE A 2 21.90 -6.51 10.11
CA PHE A 2 21.37 -5.42 9.27
C PHE A 2 22.17 -4.12 9.47
N GLU A 3 22.51 -3.80 10.73
CA GLU A 3 23.34 -2.66 11.09
C GLU A 3 24.78 -2.77 10.58
N GLU A 4 25.32 -3.99 10.42
CA GLU A 4 26.65 -4.23 9.87
C GLU A 4 26.72 -4.01 8.35
N LYS A 5 25.63 -4.29 7.61
CA LYS A 5 25.59 -4.10 6.14
C LYS A 5 25.22 -2.68 5.71
N PHE A 6 24.50 -1.96 6.56
CA PHE A 6 24.04 -0.59 6.32
C PHE A 6 24.06 0.17 7.64
N PRO A 7 25.19 0.74 8.03
CA PRO A 7 25.28 1.56 9.23
C PRO A 7 24.38 2.78 9.08
N LEU A 8 23.19 2.71 9.68
CA LEU A 8 22.20 3.80 9.65
C LEU A 8 22.78 5.11 10.20
N LYS A 9 23.84 5.04 11.02
CA LYS A 9 24.55 6.21 11.53
C LYS A 9 25.37 6.96 10.46
N GLU A 10 25.81 6.28 9.41
CA GLU A 10 26.53 6.92 8.30
C GLU A 10 25.57 7.56 7.28
N LEU A 11 24.28 7.22 7.32
CA LEU A 11 23.25 7.86 6.51
C LEU A 11 22.76 9.21 7.08
N ASN A 12 23.20 9.59 8.25
CA ASN A 12 22.98 10.93 8.80
C ASN A 12 24.01 11.93 8.24
N ASN A 13 24.15 11.96 6.93
CA ASN A 13 24.81 13.05 6.24
C ASN A 13 23.89 14.29 6.34
N PRO A 14 24.39 15.49 6.72
CA PRO A 14 23.58 16.70 6.84
C PRO A 14 22.83 17.10 5.56
N GLU A 15 23.20 16.54 4.41
CA GLU A 15 22.52 16.75 3.14
C GLU A 15 21.28 15.87 2.91
N HIS A 16 20.98 14.95 3.81
CA HIS A 16 19.89 13.96 3.64
C HIS A 16 19.02 13.89 4.90
N ASP A 17 17.73 13.95 4.69
CA ASP A 17 16.75 13.60 5.73
C ASP A 17 16.38 12.13 5.60
N SER A 18 16.33 11.40 6.71
CA SER A 18 16.01 9.96 6.71
C SER A 18 15.02 9.58 7.80
N TYR A 19 14.13 8.65 7.48
CA TYR A 19 13.11 8.13 8.38
C TYR A 19 12.96 6.62 8.21
N ALA A 20 13.08 5.87 9.31
CA ALA A 20 12.98 4.42 9.31
C ALA A 20 11.76 3.94 10.11
N ILE A 21 11.04 2.95 9.57
CA ILE A 21 9.90 2.31 10.22
C ILE A 21 10.15 0.80 10.25
N SER A 22 9.94 0.19 11.40
CA SER A 22 9.97 -1.27 11.56
C SER A 22 8.59 -1.76 11.96
N GLU A 23 8.07 -2.76 11.23
CA GLU A 23 6.77 -3.37 11.48
C GLU A 23 6.89 -4.88 11.54
N LYS A 24 6.23 -5.49 12.53
CA LYS A 24 6.12 -6.94 12.66
C LYS A 24 4.67 -7.35 12.55
N SER A 25 4.34 -8.20 11.59
CA SER A 25 2.98 -8.70 11.41
C SER A 25 2.99 -10.09 10.79
N HIS A 26 2.19 -11.01 11.35
CA HIS A 26 1.94 -12.36 10.80
C HIS A 26 3.21 -13.11 10.39
N GLY A 27 4.21 -13.19 11.28
CA GLY A 27 5.47 -13.88 11.01
C GLY A 27 6.38 -13.19 9.99
N ARG A 28 6.11 -11.94 9.65
CA ARG A 28 6.93 -11.08 8.78
C ARG A 28 7.48 -9.92 9.57
N GLU A 29 8.72 -9.61 9.30
CA GLU A 29 9.37 -8.38 9.76
C GLU A 29 9.69 -7.54 8.52
N GLU A 30 9.24 -6.30 8.52
CA GLU A 30 9.45 -5.37 7.42
C GLU A 30 10.05 -4.07 7.97
N ILE A 31 11.23 -3.71 7.46
CA ILE A 31 11.90 -2.45 7.76
C ILE A 31 11.85 -1.62 6.50
N ARG A 32 11.36 -0.38 6.61
CA ARG A 32 11.34 0.60 5.53
C ARG A 32 12.16 1.80 5.90
N LEU A 33 13.11 2.15 5.05
CA LEU A 33 13.92 3.36 5.15
C LEU A 33 13.49 4.32 4.04
N HIS A 34 13.20 5.55 4.42
CA HIS A 34 12.86 6.64 3.51
C HIS A 34 13.94 7.70 3.60
N ILE A 35 14.45 8.12 2.47
CA ILE A 35 15.51 9.13 2.37
C ILE A 35 15.00 10.22 1.43
N VAL A 36 15.21 11.47 1.82
CA VAL A 36 14.84 12.65 1.04
C VAL A 36 16.06 13.57 0.97
N CYS A 37 16.41 14.02 -0.20
CA CYS A 37 17.47 15.01 -0.42
C CYS A 37 16.98 16.11 -1.35
N ASP A 38 17.64 17.26 -1.29
CA ASP A 38 17.48 18.33 -2.27
C ASP A 38 18.00 17.86 -3.63
N VAL A 39 17.55 18.50 -4.69
CA VAL A 39 18.07 18.23 -6.03
C VAL A 39 19.50 18.81 -6.10
N PRO A 40 20.51 17.97 -6.35
CA PRO A 40 21.89 18.45 -6.51
C PRO A 40 22.01 19.45 -7.68
N ASP A 41 22.91 20.42 -7.54
CA ASP A 41 23.12 21.45 -8.57
C ASP A 41 23.50 20.86 -9.94
N GLU A 42 24.19 19.72 -9.95
CA GLU A 42 24.57 18.99 -11.16
C GLU A 42 23.35 18.44 -11.93
N LEU A 43 22.22 18.29 -11.27
CA LEU A 43 20.98 17.80 -11.88
C LEU A 43 19.99 18.92 -12.22
N ILE A 44 20.34 20.18 -12.01
CA ILE A 44 19.46 21.32 -12.29
C ILE A 44 19.06 21.37 -13.77
N ASP A 45 19.95 21.01 -14.69
CA ASP A 45 19.64 20.96 -16.11
C ASP A 45 18.53 19.97 -16.46
N PHE A 46 18.39 18.88 -15.71
CA PHE A 46 17.29 17.92 -15.85
C PHE A 46 15.97 18.40 -15.26
N THR A 47 16.00 19.44 -14.40
CA THR A 47 14.78 19.98 -13.79
C THR A 47 13.90 20.73 -14.79
N PHE A 48 14.42 21.13 -15.95
CA PHE A 48 13.63 21.74 -17.02
C PHE A 48 12.53 20.82 -17.54
N GLU A 49 12.76 19.51 -17.55
CA GLU A 49 11.75 18.52 -17.94
C GLU A 49 10.69 18.31 -16.88
N TRP A 50 11.00 18.60 -15.60
CA TRP A 50 10.13 18.37 -14.44
C TRP A 50 9.88 19.68 -13.71
N LYS A 51 8.96 20.47 -14.23
CA LYS A 51 8.63 21.79 -13.68
C LYS A 51 8.24 21.69 -12.20
N GLY A 52 9.01 22.36 -11.35
CA GLY A 52 8.76 22.42 -9.91
C GLY A 52 9.37 21.26 -9.11
N LEU A 53 10.29 20.47 -9.67
CA LEU A 53 11.03 19.46 -8.93
C LEU A 53 11.83 20.12 -7.79
N LYS A 54 11.63 19.64 -6.55
CA LYS A 54 12.28 20.14 -5.33
C LYS A 54 13.09 19.08 -4.60
N LYS A 55 12.60 17.84 -4.56
CA LYS A 55 13.23 16.76 -3.78
C LYS A 55 13.36 15.51 -4.61
N LEU A 56 14.47 14.80 -4.37
CA LEU A 56 14.70 13.43 -4.77
C LEU A 56 14.48 12.54 -3.56
N CYS A 57 13.75 11.44 -3.75
CA CYS A 57 13.37 10.59 -2.65
C CYS A 57 13.64 9.12 -2.96
N VAL A 58 14.05 8.37 -1.95
CA VAL A 58 14.30 6.92 -2.05
C VAL A 58 13.55 6.19 -0.95
N ALA A 59 12.84 5.13 -1.31
CA ALA A 59 12.25 4.21 -0.35
C ALA A 59 12.89 2.83 -0.50
N VAL A 60 13.53 2.36 0.57
CA VAL A 60 14.12 1.03 0.65
C VAL A 60 13.29 0.19 1.60
N SER A 61 12.83 -0.97 1.15
CA SER A 61 12.12 -1.91 2.02
C SER A 61 12.86 -3.23 2.11
N PHE A 62 13.02 -3.71 3.34
CA PHE A 62 13.59 -5.00 3.67
C PHE A 62 12.50 -5.85 4.29
N ARG A 63 12.22 -6.97 3.66
CA ARG A 63 11.23 -7.93 4.15
C ARG A 63 11.91 -9.24 4.48
N SER A 64 11.75 -9.71 5.73
CA SER A 64 12.14 -11.04 6.15
C SER A 64 10.91 -11.86 6.53
N ILE A 65 10.81 -13.07 6.00
CA ILE A 65 9.76 -14.02 6.34
C ILE A 65 10.37 -15.02 7.32
N ILE A 66 9.79 -15.12 8.51
CA ILE A 66 10.11 -16.15 9.47
C ILE A 66 9.24 -17.36 9.12
N ALA A 67 9.83 -18.39 8.51
CA ALA A 67 9.10 -19.61 8.26
C ALA A 67 8.74 -20.26 9.59
N GLU A 68 7.47 -20.28 9.96
CA GLU A 68 6.95 -21.13 11.04
C GLU A 68 7.07 -22.58 10.58
N GLN A 69 7.77 -23.42 11.37
CA GLN A 69 7.70 -24.86 11.21
C GLN A 69 6.25 -25.29 11.46
N GLN A 70 5.58 -25.79 10.44
CA GLN A 70 4.42 -26.64 10.65
C GLN A 70 4.88 -27.84 11.48
N ASN A 71 4.49 -27.86 12.76
CA ASN A 71 4.55 -29.05 13.57
C ASN A 71 3.54 -30.06 13.02
N SER A 72 3.95 -30.87 12.04
CA SER A 72 3.29 -32.14 11.78
C SER A 72 3.60 -33.06 12.96
N ARG A 73 2.60 -33.27 13.80
CA ARG A 73 2.61 -34.32 14.81
C ARG A 73 2.72 -35.68 14.10
N THR A 74 3.90 -36.23 14.08
CA THR A 74 4.12 -37.66 14.08
C THR A 74 5.33 -37.92 14.95
N ALA A 75 5.04 -38.39 16.15
CA ALA A 75 6.03 -38.95 17.05
C ALA A 75 6.60 -40.20 16.41
N GLU A 76 7.86 -40.44 16.72
CA GLU A 76 8.67 -41.65 16.71
C GLU A 76 9.77 -41.67 15.67
N GLN A 77 10.89 -41.37 16.10
CA GLN A 77 12.18 -42.10 16.16
C GLN A 77 13.41 -41.22 16.27
N GLN A 78 14.00 -41.41 17.37
CA GLN A 78 15.29 -41.09 17.91
C GLN A 78 16.44 -40.89 16.91
N ASN A 79 17.31 -40.05 17.35
CA ASN A 79 18.77 -40.09 17.48
C ASN A 79 19.56 -39.04 16.71
N SER A 80 20.20 -38.21 17.57
CA SER A 80 21.53 -37.61 17.36
C SER A 80 21.82 -37.05 15.97
N ARG A 81 21.53 -35.78 15.77
CA ARG A 81 22.32 -34.93 14.89
C ARG A 81 22.41 -33.53 15.46
N THR A 82 23.61 -33.25 15.92
CA THR A 82 24.31 -31.97 16.13
C THR A 82 23.54 -30.66 15.94
N ALA A 83 23.65 -29.84 16.98
CA ALA A 83 23.04 -28.53 17.17
C ALA A 83 23.43 -27.41 16.13
N GLU A 84 23.94 -27.75 14.97
CA GLU A 84 24.52 -26.80 14.03
C GLU A 84 23.66 -26.48 12.76
N GLN A 85 22.46 -27.03 12.64
CA GLN A 85 21.63 -26.78 11.43
C GLN A 85 20.28 -26.10 11.68
N GLN A 86 20.17 -25.25 12.71
CA GLN A 86 19.03 -24.34 12.86
C GLN A 86 19.29 -22.98 12.18
N ASN A 87 19.89 -22.97 11.01
CA ASN A 87 19.87 -21.79 10.15
C ASN A 87 18.52 -21.75 9.44
N LYS A 88 17.47 -21.30 10.15
CA LYS A 88 16.18 -20.96 9.54
C LYS A 88 16.48 -20.04 8.35
N ARG A 89 16.27 -20.53 7.14
CA ARG A 89 16.42 -19.74 5.91
C ARG A 89 15.40 -18.61 5.94
N LYS A 90 15.81 -17.46 6.50
CA LYS A 90 15.08 -16.21 6.35
C LYS A 90 15.23 -15.78 4.91
N SER A 91 14.17 -15.90 4.11
CA SER A 91 14.20 -15.27 2.81
C SER A 91 14.13 -13.76 3.02
N GLN A 92 15.21 -13.07 2.70
CA GLN A 92 15.29 -11.61 2.77
C GLN A 92 15.12 -11.04 1.37
N LYS A 93 14.12 -10.16 1.21
CA LYS A 93 13.90 -9.43 -0.03
C LYS A 93 14.12 -7.95 0.23
N MET A 94 15.04 -7.36 -0.53
CA MET A 94 15.25 -5.92 -0.56
C MET A 94 14.58 -5.35 -1.83
N THR A 95 13.89 -4.23 -1.68
CA THR A 95 13.32 -3.48 -2.80
C THR A 95 13.67 -2.01 -2.63
N VAL A 96 14.20 -1.40 -3.68
CA VAL A 96 14.51 0.04 -3.74
C VAL A 96 13.60 0.68 -4.77
N ARG A 97 13.02 1.83 -4.42
CA ARG A 97 12.18 2.65 -5.30
C ARG A 97 12.60 4.10 -5.23
N TYR A 98 12.69 4.73 -6.38
CA TYR A 98 13.05 6.14 -6.52
C TYR A 98 11.82 6.96 -6.83
N TYR A 99 11.76 8.16 -6.26
CA TYR A 99 10.65 9.10 -6.44
C TYR A 99 11.20 10.50 -6.61
N ILE A 100 10.41 11.34 -7.25
CA ILE A 100 10.63 12.78 -7.37
C ILE A 100 9.47 13.51 -6.72
N SER A 101 9.71 14.69 -6.17
CA SER A 101 8.66 15.48 -5.51
C SER A 101 8.79 16.97 -5.84
N SER A 102 7.66 17.58 -6.17
CA SER A 102 7.50 19.03 -6.26
C SER A 102 7.19 19.67 -4.92
N ALA A 103 6.81 18.87 -3.91
CA ALA A 103 6.58 19.34 -2.56
C ALA A 103 7.90 19.34 -1.78
N ASP A 104 8.09 20.37 -0.97
CA ASP A 104 9.16 20.42 0.02
C ASP A 104 8.71 19.60 1.25
N LEU A 105 9.21 18.38 1.37
CA LEU A 105 8.78 17.42 2.38
C LEU A 105 9.97 16.75 3.08
N THR A 106 9.74 16.41 4.35
CA THR A 106 10.66 15.60 5.15
C THR A 106 10.52 14.12 4.81
N ALA A 107 11.50 13.29 5.20
CA ALA A 107 11.45 11.84 5.01
C ALA A 107 10.25 11.19 5.70
N GLU A 108 9.82 11.69 6.85
CA GLU A 108 8.60 11.23 7.55
C GLU A 108 7.33 11.55 6.75
N LYS A 109 7.21 12.78 6.22
CA LYS A 109 6.08 13.17 5.37
C LYS A 109 6.06 12.36 4.08
N PHE A 110 7.23 12.09 3.50
CA PHE A 110 7.37 11.24 2.32
C PHE A 110 6.91 9.81 2.62
N ALA A 111 7.34 9.22 3.75
CA ALA A 111 6.88 7.89 4.18
C ALA A 111 5.35 7.84 4.33
N THR A 112 4.76 8.87 4.94
CA THR A 112 3.31 9.00 5.10
C THR A 112 2.60 9.14 3.75
N ALA A 113 3.14 9.93 2.82
CA ALA A 113 2.58 10.12 1.49
C ALA A 113 2.54 8.81 0.70
N ILE A 114 3.63 8.04 0.70
CA ILE A 114 3.68 6.72 0.06
C ILE A 114 2.65 5.78 0.69
N ARG A 115 2.58 5.73 2.03
CA ARG A 115 1.62 4.87 2.73
C ARG A 115 0.18 5.22 2.38
N ASN A 116 -0.14 6.50 2.32
CA ASN A 116 -1.47 6.98 1.95
C ASN A 116 -1.80 6.68 0.49
N HIS A 117 -0.84 6.78 -0.40
CA HIS A 117 -1.03 6.39 -1.81
C HIS A 117 -1.42 4.92 -1.95
N TRP A 118 -0.74 4.01 -1.22
CA TRP A 118 -1.10 2.59 -1.22
C TRP A 118 -2.49 2.29 -0.62
N HIS A 119 -3.06 3.23 0.17
CA HIS A 119 -4.44 3.09 0.62
C HIS A 119 -5.45 3.19 -0.52
N VAL A 120 -5.16 3.97 -1.57
CA VAL A 120 -6.00 4.06 -2.77
C VAL A 120 -6.06 2.69 -3.45
N GLU A 121 -4.92 2.08 -3.69
CA GLU A 121 -4.83 0.72 -4.25
C GLU A 121 -5.66 -0.29 -3.44
N ASN A 122 -5.38 -0.39 -2.15
CA ASN A 122 -5.98 -1.41 -1.29
C ASN A 122 -7.44 -1.14 -0.90
N LYS A 123 -7.88 0.12 -0.86
CA LYS A 123 -9.23 0.47 -0.42
C LYS A 123 -10.18 0.77 -1.56
N LEU A 124 -9.71 1.42 -2.62
CA LEU A 124 -10.54 1.80 -3.74
C LEU A 124 -10.48 0.80 -4.87
N HIS A 125 -9.31 0.60 -5.48
CA HIS A 125 -9.17 -0.30 -6.63
C HIS A 125 -9.60 -1.73 -6.29
N TRP A 126 -9.14 -2.28 -5.17
CA TRP A 126 -9.60 -3.59 -4.73
C TRP A 126 -11.13 -3.70 -4.59
N ARG A 127 -11.81 -2.63 -4.14
CA ARG A 127 -13.29 -2.64 -4.04
C ARG A 127 -13.96 -2.55 -5.41
N LEU A 128 -13.40 -1.78 -6.34
CA LEU A 128 -13.87 -1.71 -7.70
C LEU A 128 -13.78 -3.09 -8.37
N ASP A 129 -12.65 -3.76 -8.22
CA ASP A 129 -12.42 -5.06 -8.85
C ASP A 129 -13.22 -6.18 -8.17
N VAL A 130 -13.07 -6.36 -6.87
CA VAL A 130 -13.66 -7.51 -6.16
C VAL A 130 -15.17 -7.34 -5.92
N VAL A 131 -15.64 -6.12 -5.66
CA VAL A 131 -17.06 -5.87 -5.31
C VAL A 131 -17.88 -5.46 -6.53
N MET A 132 -17.34 -4.59 -7.38
CA MET A 132 -18.02 -4.04 -8.55
C MET A 132 -17.67 -4.76 -9.86
N ASN A 133 -16.71 -5.70 -9.82
CA ASN A 133 -16.28 -6.49 -10.98
C ASN A 133 -15.83 -5.61 -12.16
N GLU A 134 -15.02 -4.58 -11.86
CA GLU A 134 -14.64 -3.56 -12.85
C GLU A 134 -13.75 -4.13 -13.93
N ASP A 135 -12.76 -4.96 -13.57
CA ASP A 135 -11.82 -5.57 -14.50
C ASP A 135 -12.50 -6.48 -15.54
N ASP A 136 -13.56 -7.18 -15.14
CA ASP A 136 -14.33 -8.05 -16.04
C ASP A 136 -15.33 -7.27 -16.92
N CYS A 137 -15.45 -5.95 -16.75
CA CYS A 137 -16.37 -5.14 -17.52
C CYS A 137 -15.94 -5.06 -18.99
N LYS A 138 -16.78 -5.56 -19.87
CA LYS A 138 -16.51 -5.59 -21.31
C LYS A 138 -17.12 -4.42 -22.10
N ILE A 139 -17.65 -3.43 -21.43
CA ILE A 139 -18.20 -2.23 -22.06
C ILE A 139 -17.05 -1.41 -22.62
N ARG A 140 -17.04 -1.20 -23.95
CA ARG A 140 -15.96 -0.48 -24.66
C ARG A 140 -16.48 0.56 -25.69
N ARG A 141 -17.81 0.73 -25.80
CA ARG A 141 -18.40 1.60 -26.83
C ARG A 141 -18.32 3.06 -26.41
N GLY A 142 -17.61 3.89 -27.19
CA GLY A 142 -17.48 5.32 -26.94
C GLY A 142 -17.02 5.63 -25.50
N ASN A 143 -17.66 6.57 -24.85
CA ASN A 143 -17.35 7.00 -23.49
C ASN A 143 -18.00 6.11 -22.40
N ALA A 144 -18.65 5.01 -22.79
CA ALA A 144 -19.41 4.21 -21.84
C ALA A 144 -18.54 3.55 -20.77
N ALA A 145 -17.30 3.18 -21.08
CA ALA A 145 -16.37 2.61 -20.10
C ALA A 145 -16.03 3.63 -19.00
N GLU A 146 -15.70 4.86 -19.39
CA GLU A 146 -15.38 5.97 -18.48
C GLU A 146 -16.59 6.35 -17.60
N LEU A 147 -17.77 6.53 -18.23
CA LEU A 147 -18.99 6.82 -17.49
C LEU A 147 -19.34 5.73 -16.48
N PHE A 148 -19.18 4.46 -16.87
CA PHE A 148 -19.48 3.34 -15.97
C PHE A 148 -18.50 3.24 -14.81
N SER A 149 -17.22 3.54 -15.03
CA SER A 149 -16.22 3.65 -13.96
C SER A 149 -16.61 4.78 -13.01
N GLY A 150 -16.95 5.97 -13.51
CA GLY A 150 -17.42 7.09 -12.70
C GLY A 150 -18.65 6.74 -11.84
N ILE A 151 -19.64 6.06 -12.41
CA ILE A 151 -20.83 5.60 -11.70
C ILE A 151 -20.46 4.63 -10.58
N ARG A 152 -19.52 3.70 -10.80
CA ARG A 152 -19.05 2.79 -9.75
C ARG A 152 -18.40 3.53 -8.58
N HIS A 153 -17.55 4.54 -8.87
CA HIS A 153 -16.93 5.38 -7.84
C HIS A 153 -17.98 6.11 -7.00
N ILE A 154 -18.98 6.70 -7.63
CA ILE A 154 -20.10 7.35 -6.95
C ILE A 154 -20.87 6.34 -6.07
N ALA A 155 -21.20 5.18 -6.61
CA ALA A 155 -21.93 4.13 -5.87
C ALA A 155 -21.14 3.63 -4.66
N ILE A 156 -19.80 3.43 -4.78
CA ILE A 156 -18.96 3.06 -3.65
C ILE A 156 -18.97 4.13 -2.58
N ASN A 157 -18.85 5.40 -2.96
CA ASN A 157 -18.85 6.51 -2.01
C ASN A 157 -20.18 6.60 -1.24
N ILE A 158 -21.30 6.56 -1.95
CA ILE A 158 -22.64 6.61 -1.38
C ILE A 158 -22.83 5.45 -0.39
N LEU A 159 -22.59 4.22 -0.83
CA LEU A 159 -22.78 3.03 -0.01
C LEU A 159 -21.79 2.91 1.15
N THR A 160 -20.59 3.44 1.00
CA THR A 160 -19.59 3.47 2.09
C THR A 160 -20.02 4.45 3.18
N ASN A 161 -20.58 5.60 2.80
CA ASN A 161 -21.04 6.63 3.72
C ASN A 161 -22.39 6.31 4.35
N ASP A 162 -23.17 5.39 3.77
CA ASP A 162 -24.45 4.95 4.34
C ASP A 162 -24.26 4.36 5.74
N LYS A 163 -25.02 4.89 6.69
CA LYS A 163 -25.06 4.44 8.10
C LYS A 163 -26.38 3.76 8.50
N VAL A 164 -27.35 3.75 7.59
CA VAL A 164 -28.69 3.18 7.84
C VAL A 164 -28.59 1.66 7.96
N PHE A 165 -27.81 1.03 7.07
CA PHE A 165 -27.59 -0.41 7.11
C PHE A 165 -26.13 -0.75 7.38
N LYS A 166 -25.84 -1.19 8.61
CA LYS A 166 -24.49 -1.57 9.05
C LYS A 166 -24.06 -2.92 8.44
N ALA A 167 -23.55 -2.90 7.23
CA ALA A 167 -23.11 -4.09 6.52
C ALA A 167 -21.93 -3.78 5.59
N GLY A 168 -21.21 -4.82 5.12
CA GLY A 168 -20.20 -4.67 4.07
C GLY A 168 -20.81 -4.25 2.73
N LEU A 169 -20.00 -3.62 1.87
CA LEU A 169 -20.40 -3.01 0.60
C LEU A 169 -21.24 -3.95 -0.28
N ARG A 170 -20.82 -5.20 -0.45
CA ARG A 170 -21.57 -6.21 -1.25
C ARG A 170 -23.00 -6.47 -0.73
N ARG A 171 -23.17 -6.48 0.59
CA ARG A 171 -24.50 -6.64 1.20
C ARG A 171 -25.37 -5.40 1.00
N LYS A 172 -24.77 -4.20 1.11
CA LYS A 172 -25.45 -2.93 0.86
C LYS A 172 -25.92 -2.83 -0.59
N MET A 173 -25.07 -3.22 -1.55
CA MET A 173 -25.44 -3.28 -2.97
C MET A 173 -26.64 -4.20 -3.22
N ARG A 174 -26.59 -5.43 -2.66
CA ARG A 174 -27.69 -6.38 -2.80
C ARG A 174 -28.98 -5.85 -2.20
N LYS A 175 -28.90 -5.22 -1.02
CA LYS A 175 -30.07 -4.63 -0.38
C LYS A 175 -30.62 -3.49 -1.22
N ALA A 176 -29.80 -2.60 -1.76
CA ALA A 176 -30.23 -1.50 -2.63
C ALA A 176 -30.90 -2.00 -3.92
N ALA A 177 -30.45 -3.15 -4.46
CA ALA A 177 -31.05 -3.76 -5.63
C ALA A 177 -32.44 -4.40 -5.36
N MET A 178 -32.72 -4.83 -4.11
CA MET A 178 -33.90 -5.57 -3.74
C MET A 178 -34.93 -4.73 -2.96
N ASP A 179 -34.52 -3.64 -2.34
CA ASP A 179 -35.32 -2.79 -1.45
C ASP A 179 -35.31 -1.34 -1.94
N ARG A 180 -36.40 -0.91 -2.58
CA ARG A 180 -36.53 0.46 -3.11
C ARG A 180 -36.54 1.53 -2.03
N ASN A 181 -37.06 1.23 -0.83
CA ASN A 181 -37.07 2.17 0.29
C ASN A 181 -35.66 2.40 0.82
N TYR A 182 -34.87 1.33 0.93
CA TYR A 182 -33.46 1.45 1.27
C TYR A 182 -32.68 2.22 0.21
N LEU A 183 -32.88 1.92 -1.07
CA LEU A 183 -32.24 2.65 -2.17
C LEU A 183 -32.56 4.15 -2.11
N ALA A 184 -33.84 4.50 -1.93
CA ALA A 184 -34.26 5.89 -1.81
C ALA A 184 -33.62 6.58 -0.60
N SER A 185 -33.54 5.92 0.56
CA SER A 185 -32.92 6.47 1.76
C SER A 185 -31.41 6.71 1.57
N VAL A 186 -30.73 5.81 0.88
CA VAL A 186 -29.29 5.92 0.59
C VAL A 186 -29.01 7.07 -0.36
N LEU A 187 -29.83 7.23 -1.41
CA LEU A 187 -29.70 8.34 -2.39
C LEU A 187 -30.01 9.69 -1.73
N ALA A 188 -31.08 9.78 -0.95
CA ALA A 188 -31.41 11.01 -0.22
C ALA A 188 -30.31 11.41 0.79
N GLY A 189 -29.74 10.43 1.50
CA GLY A 189 -28.62 10.66 2.43
C GLY A 189 -27.31 11.09 1.77
N SER A 190 -27.15 10.90 0.47
CA SER A 190 -25.99 11.31 -0.32
C SER A 190 -26.07 12.75 -0.84
N GLY A 191 -27.17 13.45 -0.64
CA GLY A 191 -27.41 14.80 -1.19
C GLY A 191 -27.70 14.83 -2.70
N LEU A 192 -27.96 13.67 -3.30
CA LEU A 192 -28.41 13.50 -4.68
C LEU A 192 -29.96 13.44 -4.70
N SER A 193 -30.62 14.47 -4.26
CA SER A 193 -32.07 14.64 -4.32
C SER A 193 -32.48 15.62 -5.40
#